data_876dd10caae6162927dece711c5a8675
#
_entry.id   876dd10caae6162927dece711c5a8675
#
_cell.length_a   1.000
_cell.length_b   1.000
_cell.length_c   1.000
_cell.angle_alpha   90.00
_cell.angle_beta   90.00
_cell.angle_gamma   90.00
#
_symmetry.space_group_name_H-M   'P 1'
#
loop_
_entity.id
_entity.type
_entity.pdbx_description
1 polymer ?
#
loop_
_entity_poly.entity_id
_entity_poly.type
_entity_poly.pdbx_seq_one_letter_code
_entity_poly.pdbx_strand_id
1 'polypeptide(L)'
;YDSQSEITKYNNETNLLGDKIYRKGMKMGEIWGYVTDRFYTEDDFNADGTLKPGIPIPKGAGKVFPGDVLYKNFDDDTETIWSGEGTADNPGDQRIIGNSTPRFHYGITAGISWKGLDLSIFLRGVGKRDYWRTDQIAWPTGGWGSLFKETLNFWTPTNTNAYYPRVYSNDGVNTSYN
;
A
#
# COMPACT_ATOMS: atom_id res chain seq x y z
N TYR A 1 -7.54 2.92 24.74
CA TYR A 1 -6.29 3.02 24.00
C TYR A 1 -5.55 1.68 24.10
N ASP A 2 -5.38 1.00 22.99
CA ASP A 2 -4.63 -0.25 22.94
C ASP A 2 -3.19 0.06 22.50
N SER A 3 -2.24 -0.06 23.41
CA SER A 3 -0.84 0.02 23.04
C SER A 3 -0.37 -1.38 22.57
N GLN A 4 0.09 -1.47 21.35
CA GLN A 4 0.65 -2.72 20.84
C GLN A 4 2.05 -2.90 21.40
N SER A 5 2.26 -4.02 22.09
CA SER A 5 3.57 -4.46 22.52
C SER A 5 4.30 -5.17 21.37
N GLU A 6 5.60 -5.10 21.40
CA GLU A 6 6.45 -5.87 20.49
C GLU A 6 6.44 -7.37 20.86
N ILE A 7 6.58 -8.22 19.87
CA ILE A 7 6.77 -9.66 20.09
C ILE A 7 8.18 -9.87 20.62
N THR A 8 8.29 -10.35 21.86
CA THR A 8 9.58 -10.57 22.51
C THR A 8 10.15 -11.95 22.22
N LYS A 9 9.28 -12.94 21.96
CA LYS A 9 9.67 -14.33 21.65
C LYS A 9 8.62 -14.99 20.78
N TYR A 10 9.05 -15.78 19.81
CA TYR A 10 8.21 -16.62 18.97
C TYR A 10 8.88 -17.97 18.73
N ASN A 11 8.10 -19.06 18.64
CA ASN A 11 8.63 -20.43 18.59
C ASN A 11 9.48 -20.73 17.35
N ASN A 12 9.23 -20.06 16.25
CA ASN A 12 10.00 -20.19 15.03
C ASN A 12 10.70 -18.86 14.76
N GLU A 13 11.94 -18.74 15.22
CA GLU A 13 12.72 -17.51 15.02
C GLU A 13 13.00 -17.34 13.53
N THR A 14 12.30 -16.43 12.93
CA THR A 14 12.53 -15.99 11.56
C THR A 14 12.70 -14.48 11.53
N ASN A 15 13.47 -14.01 10.58
CA ASN A 15 13.64 -12.59 10.31
C ASN A 15 12.92 -12.14 9.03
N LEU A 16 12.17 -13.04 8.41
CA LEU A 16 11.46 -12.77 7.17
C LEU A 16 10.35 -11.74 7.36
N LEU A 17 10.19 -10.90 6.35
CA LEU A 17 9.03 -10.01 6.19
C LEU A 17 7.94 -10.76 5.43
N GLY A 18 6.69 -10.49 5.78
CA GLY A 18 5.57 -11.05 5.05
C GLY A 18 4.27 -11.01 5.82
N ASP A 19 3.17 -11.22 5.11
CA ASP A 19 1.85 -11.34 5.71
C ASP A 19 1.80 -12.63 6.54
N LYS A 20 1.27 -12.53 7.77
CA LYS A 20 1.16 -13.64 8.74
C LYS A 20 2.49 -14.27 9.22
N ILE A 21 3.61 -13.64 8.93
CA ILE A 21 4.90 -14.06 9.47
C ILE A 21 5.17 -13.24 10.73
N TYR A 22 5.36 -13.94 11.86
CA TYR A 22 5.66 -13.30 13.13
C TYR A 22 7.15 -13.41 13.44
N ARG A 23 7.74 -12.32 13.86
CA ARG A 23 9.15 -12.24 14.24
C ARG A 23 9.34 -11.45 15.52
N LYS A 24 10.48 -11.64 16.16
CA LYS A 24 10.87 -10.84 17.34
C LYS A 24 11.00 -9.35 16.92
N GLY A 25 10.53 -8.45 17.77
CA GLY A 25 10.59 -7.02 17.57
C GLY A 25 9.47 -6.43 16.72
N MET A 26 8.61 -7.25 16.09
CA MET A 26 7.50 -6.73 15.33
C MET A 26 6.29 -6.39 16.20
N LYS A 27 5.48 -5.46 15.73
CA LYS A 27 4.13 -5.22 16.24
C LYS A 27 3.13 -6.04 15.45
N MET A 28 2.12 -6.56 16.14
CA MET A 28 1.06 -7.31 15.47
C MET A 28 0.40 -6.46 14.38
N GLY A 29 0.23 -7.05 13.21
CA GLY A 29 -0.49 -6.43 12.08
C GLY A 29 0.32 -5.43 11.25
N GLU A 30 1.64 -5.38 11.38
CA GLU A 30 2.49 -4.59 10.48
C GLU A 30 2.24 -4.95 9.02
N ILE A 31 2.10 -3.93 8.19
CA ILE A 31 1.99 -4.06 6.75
C ILE A 31 3.28 -3.47 6.15
N TRP A 32 4.03 -4.32 5.48
CA TRP A 32 5.25 -3.94 4.77
C TRP A 32 4.98 -3.75 3.29
N GLY A 33 5.58 -2.73 2.70
CA GLY A 33 5.43 -2.45 1.28
C GLY A 33 6.31 -1.30 0.83
N TYR A 34 6.24 -0.98 -0.45
CA TYR A 34 6.94 0.16 -1.02
C TYR A 34 6.18 1.45 -0.78
N VAL A 35 6.91 2.52 -0.55
CA VAL A 35 6.33 3.86 -0.39
C VAL A 35 6.26 4.53 -1.76
N THR A 36 5.05 4.84 -2.21
CA THR A 36 4.85 5.61 -3.43
C THR A 36 5.48 7.01 -3.29
N ASP A 37 6.25 7.40 -4.28
CA ASP A 37 6.76 8.77 -4.40
C ASP A 37 5.81 9.61 -5.27
N ARG A 38 5.71 9.25 -6.54
CA ARG A 38 4.88 9.92 -7.55
C ARG A 38 4.59 8.97 -8.72
N PHE A 39 3.95 9.46 -9.75
CA PHE A 39 3.95 8.77 -11.04
C PHE A 39 5.19 9.16 -11.86
N TYR A 40 5.65 8.22 -12.70
CA TYR A 40 6.60 8.59 -13.74
C TYR A 40 5.97 9.63 -14.66
N THR A 41 6.75 10.63 -15.03
CA THR A 41 6.36 11.68 -15.98
C THR A 41 7.11 11.49 -17.29
N GLU A 42 6.70 12.16 -18.36
CA GLU A 42 7.44 12.15 -19.63
C GLU A 42 8.86 12.71 -19.48
N ASP A 43 9.06 13.63 -18.53
CA ASP A 43 10.37 14.21 -18.24
C ASP A 43 11.37 13.19 -17.64
N ASP A 44 10.92 12.07 -17.14
CA ASP A 44 11.79 11.01 -16.62
C ASP A 44 12.41 10.14 -17.73
N PHE A 45 11.97 10.33 -18.96
CA PHE A 45 12.40 9.52 -20.11
C PHE A 45 13.23 10.32 -21.10
N ASN A 46 14.11 9.62 -21.80
CA ASN A 46 14.82 10.11 -22.97
C ASN A 46 13.90 10.06 -24.21
N ALA A 47 14.31 10.71 -25.29
CA ALA A 47 13.55 10.72 -26.54
C ALA A 47 13.37 9.32 -27.18
N ASP A 48 14.21 8.35 -26.84
CA ASP A 48 14.11 6.96 -27.26
C ASP A 48 13.20 6.10 -26.35
N GLY A 49 12.61 6.71 -25.32
CA GLY A 49 11.74 6.04 -24.36
C GLY A 49 12.45 5.24 -23.26
N THR A 50 13.76 5.37 -23.14
CA THR A 50 14.52 4.84 -21.99
C THR A 50 14.44 5.78 -20.81
N LEU A 51 14.55 5.26 -19.56
CA LEU A 51 14.65 6.09 -18.38
C LEU A 51 15.95 6.92 -18.37
N LYS A 52 15.86 8.12 -17.85
CA LYS A 52 17.04 8.93 -17.56
C LYS A 52 17.84 8.33 -16.39
N PRO A 53 19.17 8.51 -16.39
CA PRO A 53 19.99 8.12 -15.24
C PRO A 53 19.49 8.72 -13.93
N GLY A 54 19.54 7.95 -12.83
CA GLY A 54 19.10 8.39 -11.52
C GLY A 54 17.60 8.22 -11.26
N ILE A 55 16.83 7.72 -12.23
CA ILE A 55 15.40 7.42 -12.02
C ILE A 55 15.26 5.94 -11.66
N PRO A 56 14.80 5.62 -10.42
CA PRO A 56 14.68 4.24 -9.98
C PRO A 56 13.64 3.44 -10.76
N ILE A 57 13.90 2.14 -10.91
CA ILE A 57 12.98 1.19 -11.53
C ILE A 57 12.76 -0.02 -10.62
N PRO A 58 11.56 -0.56 -10.48
CA PRO A 58 11.33 -1.78 -9.72
C PRO A 58 12.13 -2.96 -10.29
N LYS A 59 12.80 -3.73 -9.42
CA LYS A 59 13.57 -4.91 -9.81
C LYS A 59 12.68 -5.92 -10.52
N GLY A 60 13.09 -6.29 -11.71
CA GLY A 60 12.33 -7.22 -12.55
C GLY A 60 11.23 -6.54 -13.39
N ALA A 61 11.04 -5.23 -13.27
CA ALA A 61 10.23 -4.50 -14.22
C ALA A 61 10.90 -4.54 -15.61
N GLY A 62 10.22 -5.10 -16.59
CA GLY A 62 10.77 -5.14 -17.95
C GLY A 62 10.82 -3.75 -18.57
N LYS A 63 9.78 -2.97 -18.40
CA LYS A 63 9.64 -1.63 -18.92
C LYS A 63 8.59 -0.85 -18.11
N VAL A 64 8.87 0.41 -17.84
CA VAL A 64 7.94 1.36 -17.22
C VAL A 64 7.61 2.48 -18.19
N PHE A 65 6.50 3.17 -17.94
CA PHE A 65 5.98 4.23 -18.79
C PHE A 65 5.49 5.42 -17.97
N PRO A 66 5.34 6.61 -18.57
CA PRO A 66 4.67 7.72 -17.90
C PRO A 66 3.29 7.30 -17.37
N GLY A 67 3.03 7.65 -16.10
CA GLY A 67 1.81 7.26 -15.40
C GLY A 67 1.88 5.98 -14.57
N ASP A 68 2.99 5.25 -14.64
CA ASP A 68 3.27 4.15 -13.72
C ASP A 68 3.71 4.69 -12.36
N VAL A 69 3.60 3.85 -11.33
CA VAL A 69 3.99 4.24 -9.98
C VAL A 69 5.50 4.22 -9.83
N LEU A 70 6.07 5.35 -9.43
CA LEU A 70 7.44 5.46 -8.97
C LEU A 70 7.47 5.32 -7.45
N TYR A 71 8.26 4.39 -6.96
CA TYR A 71 8.47 4.18 -5.52
C TYR A 71 9.75 4.88 -5.06
N LYS A 72 9.79 5.18 -3.76
CA LYS A 72 10.99 5.73 -3.12
C LYS A 72 12.08 4.69 -3.03
N ASN A 73 13.26 5.04 -3.49
CA ASN A 73 14.49 4.35 -3.20
C ASN A 73 15.01 4.83 -1.84
N PHE A 74 15.19 3.92 -0.89
CA PHE A 74 15.59 4.25 0.48
C PHE A 74 17.01 3.82 0.82
N ASP A 75 17.59 2.96 0.03
CA ASP A 75 18.93 2.44 0.30
C ASP A 75 20.02 3.17 -0.51
N ASP A 76 19.63 3.98 -1.49
CA ASP A 76 20.52 4.77 -2.36
C ASP A 76 21.66 3.95 -3.00
N ASP A 77 21.55 2.61 -2.96
CA ASP A 77 22.60 1.72 -3.41
C ASP A 77 22.62 1.56 -4.92
N THR A 78 21.47 1.62 -5.54
CA THR A 78 21.27 1.48 -6.99
C THR A 78 20.04 2.27 -7.46
N GLU A 79 19.86 2.38 -8.77
CA GLU A 79 18.63 2.90 -9.38
C GLU A 79 17.50 1.84 -9.39
N THR A 80 17.54 0.85 -8.50
CA THR A 80 16.63 -0.30 -8.51
C THR A 80 15.85 -0.40 -7.21
N ILE A 81 14.52 -0.31 -7.30
CA ILE A 81 13.63 -0.56 -6.17
C ILE A 81 13.49 -2.06 -5.95
N TRP A 82 13.80 -2.55 -4.77
CA TRP A 82 13.73 -3.97 -4.46
C TRP A 82 13.44 -4.27 -2.99
N SER A 83 13.08 -5.51 -2.69
CA SER A 83 12.70 -5.96 -1.34
C SER A 83 13.89 -6.38 -0.47
N GLY A 84 15.10 -6.07 -0.88
CA GLY A 84 16.27 -6.60 -0.19
C GLY A 84 16.27 -8.14 -0.18
N GLU A 85 16.63 -8.69 0.95
CA GLU A 85 16.52 -10.13 1.21
C GLU A 85 15.12 -10.53 1.72
N GLY A 86 14.18 -9.59 1.82
CA GLY A 86 12.88 -9.82 2.41
C GLY A 86 12.94 -10.10 3.91
N THR A 87 13.95 -9.57 4.58
CA THR A 87 14.17 -9.72 6.02
C THR A 87 14.08 -8.37 6.72
N ALA A 88 13.87 -8.39 8.04
CA ALA A 88 13.82 -7.16 8.82
C ALA A 88 15.17 -6.44 8.89
N ASP A 89 16.28 -7.18 8.77
CA ASP A 89 17.62 -6.62 8.77
C ASP A 89 18.03 -6.08 7.40
N ASN A 90 17.47 -6.66 6.33
CA ASN A 90 17.69 -6.20 4.97
C ASN A 90 16.34 -6.13 4.20
N PRO A 91 15.52 -5.10 4.50
CA PRO A 91 14.22 -4.92 3.86
C PRO A 91 14.31 -4.24 2.48
N GLY A 92 15.50 -3.87 2.03
CA GLY A 92 15.66 -3.04 0.84
C GLY A 92 14.86 -1.75 0.94
N ASP A 93 14.03 -1.47 -0.06
CA ASP A 93 13.16 -0.29 -0.10
C ASP A 93 11.81 -0.46 0.60
N GLN A 94 11.54 -1.65 1.15
CA GLN A 94 10.30 -1.85 1.89
C GLN A 94 10.34 -1.13 3.24
N ARG A 95 9.19 -0.57 3.61
CA ARG A 95 8.97 0.11 4.90
C ARG A 95 7.61 -0.33 5.48
N ILE A 96 7.42 -0.07 6.77
CA ILE A 96 6.11 -0.27 7.40
C ILE A 96 5.19 0.85 6.90
N ILE A 97 4.25 0.49 6.03
CA ILE A 97 3.30 1.42 5.41
C ILE A 97 1.95 1.46 6.12
N GLY A 98 1.70 0.54 7.03
CA GLY A 98 0.46 0.51 7.80
C GLY A 98 0.44 -0.54 8.90
N ASN A 99 -0.71 -0.62 9.59
CA ASN A 99 -0.96 -1.66 10.59
C ASN A 99 -2.44 -2.07 10.56
N SER A 100 -2.68 -3.35 10.36
CA SER A 100 -4.03 -3.91 10.25
C SER A 100 -4.75 -4.08 11.58
N THR A 101 -4.04 -3.94 12.70
CA THR A 101 -4.63 -4.05 14.04
C THR A 101 -5.23 -2.72 14.48
N PRO A 102 -6.51 -2.68 14.88
CA PRO A 102 -7.13 -1.47 15.36
C PRO A 102 -6.41 -0.90 16.60
N ARG A 103 -6.19 0.41 16.62
CA ARG A 103 -5.58 1.11 17.76
C ARG A 103 -6.59 1.63 18.77
N PHE A 104 -7.80 1.90 18.32
CA PHE A 104 -8.86 2.46 19.14
C PHE A 104 -10.16 1.71 18.89
N HIS A 105 -10.74 1.24 19.97
CA HIS A 105 -12.13 0.80 20.01
C HIS A 105 -12.90 1.80 20.91
N TYR A 106 -14.02 2.29 20.43
CA TYR A 106 -14.87 3.15 21.22
C TYR A 106 -16.32 2.74 21.12
N GLY A 107 -17.04 2.97 22.21
CA GLY A 107 -18.47 2.80 22.28
C GLY A 107 -19.09 3.97 23.06
N ILE A 108 -20.17 4.51 22.55
CA ILE A 108 -20.93 5.58 23.17
C ILE A 108 -22.36 5.09 23.30
N THR A 109 -22.88 5.10 24.52
CA THR A 109 -24.29 4.84 24.78
C THR A 109 -24.94 6.15 25.26
N ALA A 110 -26.00 6.57 24.62
CA ALA A 110 -26.79 7.69 25.02
C ALA A 110 -28.26 7.28 25.15
N GLY A 111 -28.92 7.74 26.18
CA GLY A 111 -30.35 7.50 26.42
C GLY A 111 -31.04 8.76 26.85
N ILE A 112 -32.27 8.92 26.38
CA ILE A 112 -33.17 10.03 26.80
C ILE A 112 -34.58 9.47 26.97
N SER A 113 -35.20 9.82 28.08
CA SER A 113 -36.59 9.52 28.40
C SER A 113 -37.38 10.82 28.55
N TRP A 114 -38.50 10.94 27.84
CA TRP A 114 -39.34 12.11 27.91
C TRP A 114 -40.81 11.74 27.69
N LYS A 115 -41.64 12.06 28.69
CA LYS A 115 -43.11 11.87 28.65
C LYS A 115 -43.57 10.51 28.14
N GLY A 116 -42.90 9.43 28.58
CA GLY A 116 -43.22 8.06 28.17
C GLY A 116 -42.60 7.62 26.84
N LEU A 117 -41.77 8.45 26.23
CA LEU A 117 -40.94 8.10 25.08
C LEU A 117 -39.49 7.88 25.54
N ASP A 118 -38.95 6.70 25.25
CA ASP A 118 -37.58 6.31 25.56
C ASP A 118 -36.80 6.13 24.26
N LEU A 119 -35.65 6.84 24.14
CA LEU A 119 -34.71 6.69 23.03
C LEU A 119 -33.37 6.23 23.59
N SER A 120 -32.86 5.13 23.05
CA SER A 120 -31.51 4.65 23.34
C SER A 120 -30.71 4.53 22.05
N ILE A 121 -29.52 5.10 22.05
CA ILE A 121 -28.59 5.06 20.92
C ILE A 121 -27.29 4.45 21.41
N PHE A 122 -26.80 3.43 20.66
CA PHE A 122 -25.49 2.87 20.87
C PHE A 122 -24.64 3.05 19.61
N LEU A 123 -23.51 3.73 19.74
CA LEU A 123 -22.53 3.93 18.69
C LEU A 123 -21.26 3.16 19.04
N ARG A 124 -20.78 2.34 18.12
CA ARG A 124 -19.50 1.63 18.23
C ARG A 124 -18.63 1.94 17.02
N GLY A 125 -17.34 2.19 17.27
CA GLY A 125 -16.41 2.45 16.19
C GLY A 125 -15.01 1.89 16.46
N VAL A 126 -14.27 1.81 15.39
CA VAL A 126 -12.86 1.42 15.35
C VAL A 126 -12.08 2.55 14.69
N GLY A 127 -11.03 3.01 15.34
CA GLY A 127 -10.18 4.05 14.80
C GLY A 127 -8.75 3.57 14.55
N LYS A 128 -8.09 4.23 13.62
CA LYS A 128 -6.70 3.99 13.22
C LYS A 128 -6.39 2.52 12.93
N ARG A 129 -6.97 2.03 11.87
CA ARG A 129 -6.72 0.71 11.31
C ARG A 129 -6.45 0.87 9.82
N ASP A 130 -5.39 0.27 9.34
CA ASP A 130 -5.10 0.19 7.92
C ASP A 130 -5.62 -1.14 7.37
N TYR A 131 -6.03 -1.14 6.12
CA TYR A 131 -6.52 -2.32 5.45
C TYR A 131 -5.85 -2.47 4.09
N TRP A 132 -5.13 -3.56 3.92
CA TRP A 132 -4.55 -3.89 2.63
C TRP A 132 -5.63 -4.45 1.70
N ARG A 133 -5.94 -3.70 0.67
CA ARG A 133 -6.98 -4.10 -0.30
C ARG A 133 -6.41 -5.02 -1.35
N THR A 134 -7.03 -6.18 -1.51
CA THR A 134 -6.69 -7.20 -2.52
C THR A 134 -7.87 -7.47 -3.47
N ASP A 135 -8.92 -6.66 -3.38
CA ASP A 135 -10.12 -6.82 -4.20
C ASP A 135 -9.93 -6.22 -5.61
N GLN A 136 -10.79 -6.60 -6.54
CA GLN A 136 -10.76 -6.12 -7.92
C GLN A 136 -10.96 -4.59 -8.05
N ILE A 137 -11.54 -3.94 -7.06
CA ILE A 137 -11.70 -2.48 -7.07
C ILE A 137 -10.33 -1.82 -6.85
N ALA A 138 -9.47 -2.43 -6.03
CA ALA A 138 -8.10 -1.96 -5.84
C ALA A 138 -7.21 -2.22 -7.07
N TRP A 139 -7.58 -3.24 -7.86
CA TRP A 139 -6.83 -3.70 -9.04
C TRP A 139 -7.71 -3.66 -10.29
N PRO A 140 -8.09 -2.48 -10.77
CA PRO A 140 -9.08 -2.35 -11.83
C PRO A 140 -8.63 -2.96 -13.17
N THR A 141 -7.36 -3.28 -13.30
CA THR A 141 -6.75 -3.78 -14.54
C THR A 141 -6.13 -5.16 -14.42
N GLY A 142 -6.32 -5.82 -13.28
CA GLY A 142 -5.84 -7.19 -13.07
C GLY A 142 -6.65 -8.19 -13.90
N GLY A 143 -6.05 -8.72 -14.96
CA GLY A 143 -6.53 -9.84 -15.75
C GLY A 143 -7.95 -9.68 -16.33
N TRP A 144 -8.94 -10.14 -15.62
CA TRP A 144 -10.35 -10.19 -16.05
C TRP A 144 -11.21 -9.06 -15.47
N GLY A 145 -10.57 -8.04 -14.90
CA GLY A 145 -11.27 -6.94 -14.23
C GLY A 145 -11.97 -5.98 -15.19
N SER A 146 -13.13 -5.49 -14.77
CA SER A 146 -13.79 -4.35 -15.40
C SER A 146 -13.43 -3.07 -14.66
N LEU A 147 -13.33 -1.97 -15.38
CA LEU A 147 -13.19 -0.65 -14.76
C LEU A 147 -14.47 -0.27 -14.02
N PHE A 148 -14.35 0.16 -12.80
CA PHE A 148 -15.44 0.71 -12.00
C PHE A 148 -15.47 2.24 -12.14
N LYS A 149 -16.60 2.85 -11.84
CA LYS A 149 -16.75 4.31 -11.89
C LYS A 149 -15.72 5.02 -11.02
N GLU A 150 -15.40 4.44 -9.87
CA GLU A 150 -14.42 4.96 -8.91
C GLU A 150 -13.00 4.93 -9.46
N THR A 151 -12.69 3.99 -10.35
CA THR A 151 -11.37 3.83 -10.96
C THR A 151 -11.19 4.62 -12.26
N LEU A 152 -12.20 5.37 -12.70
CA LEU A 152 -12.11 6.21 -13.91
C LEU A 152 -11.17 7.42 -13.72
N ASN A 153 -10.83 7.77 -12.49
CA ASN A 153 -9.82 8.81 -12.22
C ASN A 153 -8.41 8.20 -12.27
N PHE A 154 -8.04 7.69 -13.44
CA PHE A 154 -6.71 7.14 -13.69
C PHE A 154 -5.85 8.11 -14.50
N TRP A 155 -4.54 7.89 -14.43
CA TRP A 155 -3.57 8.72 -15.12
C TRP A 155 -3.72 8.64 -16.64
N THR A 156 -3.72 9.81 -17.26
CA THR A 156 -3.63 10.00 -18.71
C THR A 156 -2.74 11.21 -18.99
N PRO A 157 -2.21 11.39 -20.19
CA PRO A 157 -1.45 12.58 -20.55
C PRO A 157 -2.18 13.91 -20.30
N THR A 158 -3.52 13.87 -20.26
CA THR A 158 -4.38 15.03 -19.98
C THR A 158 -4.89 15.09 -18.54
N ASN A 159 -4.64 14.03 -17.74
CA ASN A 159 -5.02 13.93 -16.32
C ASN A 159 -3.84 13.38 -15.51
N THR A 160 -2.78 14.16 -15.40
CA THR A 160 -1.53 13.76 -14.73
C THR A 160 -1.64 13.75 -13.20
N ASN A 161 -2.65 14.41 -12.62
CA ASN A 161 -2.91 14.43 -11.18
C ASN A 161 -4.03 13.44 -10.78
N ALA A 162 -4.06 12.29 -11.42
CA ALA A 162 -5.03 11.24 -11.13
C ALA A 162 -4.73 10.54 -9.80
N TYR A 163 -5.76 9.88 -9.24
CA TYR A 163 -5.60 9.05 -8.04
C TYR A 163 -5.01 7.67 -8.38
N TYR A 164 -5.45 7.07 -9.50
CA TYR A 164 -4.98 5.77 -9.96
C TYR A 164 -3.89 5.90 -11.01
N PRO A 165 -2.94 4.95 -11.08
CA PRO A 165 -1.91 4.94 -12.11
C PRO A 165 -2.51 4.71 -13.49
N ARG A 166 -1.66 4.73 -14.50
CA ARG A 166 -2.00 4.41 -15.87
C ARG A 166 -2.62 3.02 -16.00
N VAL A 167 -3.67 2.93 -16.79
CA VAL A 167 -4.37 1.68 -17.10
C VAL A 167 -3.83 1.09 -18.40
N TYR A 168 -3.59 -0.21 -18.41
CA TYR A 168 -3.15 -0.96 -19.58
C TYR A 168 -4.27 -1.89 -20.07
N SER A 169 -4.40 -1.99 -21.38
CA SER A 169 -5.36 -2.89 -22.03
C SER A 169 -4.83 -4.32 -22.20
N ASN A 170 -3.58 -4.57 -21.83
CA ASN A 170 -2.92 -5.86 -22.02
C ASN A 170 -2.14 -6.26 -20.75
N ASP A 171 -2.20 -7.53 -20.43
CA ASP A 171 -1.81 -8.13 -19.16
C ASP A 171 -0.30 -8.16 -18.85
N GLY A 172 0.53 -7.62 -19.70
CA GLY A 172 1.97 -7.80 -19.58
C GLY A 172 2.72 -6.67 -18.88
N VAL A 173 2.09 -5.55 -18.64
CA VAL A 173 2.79 -4.36 -18.15
C VAL A 173 2.13 -3.89 -16.86
N ASN A 174 2.94 -3.75 -15.83
CA ASN A 174 2.56 -3.15 -14.55
C ASN A 174 1.53 -3.89 -13.68
N THR A 175 1.24 -5.15 -13.94
CA THR A 175 0.37 -5.95 -13.07
C THR A 175 1.10 -6.58 -11.88
N SER A 176 2.42 -6.45 -11.80
CA SER A 176 3.26 -7.17 -10.84
C SER A 176 3.82 -6.32 -9.70
N TYR A 177 3.50 -5.03 -9.65
CA TYR A 177 4.23 -4.07 -8.79
C TYR A 177 3.38 -3.40 -7.73
N ASN A 178 2.34 -4.06 -7.29
CA ASN A 178 1.59 -3.58 -6.14
C ASN A 178 1.78 -4.46 -4.93
#